data_68fb549846af3ef80ef26dae9071adbb
#
_entry.id   68fb549846af3ef80ef26dae9071adbb
#
_cell.length_a   1.000
_cell.length_b   1.000
_cell.length_c   1.000
_cell.angle_alpha   90.00
_cell.angle_beta   90.00
_cell.angle_gamma   90.00
#
_symmetry.space_group_name_H-M   'P 1'
#
loop_
_entity.id
_entity.type
_entity.pdbx_description
1 polymer ?
#
loop_
_entity_poly.entity_id
_entity_poly.type
_entity_poly.pdbx_seq_one_letter_code
_entity_poly.pdbx_strand_id
1 'polypeptide(L)'
;MILNKVSGLIGNTPMLALSIPDTASRLLLKIEKNNPGGSMKDRMARNMVLAALKSGRLKRGGVIIESSSGNTGIGLAMTAVEFGLQFIAVVDHHAAQDKIAVMKALGADVRFVSGTYQEDEVAVVERQRLAAELAMEIPGAVFMNQSDNAANAGGYSDFVREIVAQVDGKIDAYVGCVGTGGSMTGIARGLKLHNSDAVMVAVEPAGSIVFGQPGYPYYQSGTGTPAGDTVGLVLDYSCIDLGMQVTDSQAFETARYIARNTALLVGGSTGGVIYKALELVHKGVIGGNVVVPVADGGEKYLHTVFNDSWLEARGLTDQHVWSQLDDWLGTAHLLEYASPTLQLNVA
;
A
#
# COMPACT_ATOMS: atom_id res chain seq x y z
N MET A 1 24.87 -8.64 8.27
CA MET A 1 25.09 -7.29 7.68
C MET A 1 24.86 -6.27 8.77
N ILE A 2 25.78 -5.30 8.96
CA ILE A 2 25.59 -4.18 9.89
C ILE A 2 25.27 -2.95 9.05
N LEU A 3 24.15 -2.27 9.37
CA LEU A 3 23.68 -1.07 8.67
C LEU A 3 23.88 0.15 9.56
N ASN A 4 24.25 1.27 8.97
CA ASN A 4 24.50 2.52 9.67
C ASN A 4 23.32 3.52 9.58
N LYS A 5 22.27 3.16 8.85
CA LYS A 5 21.11 4.02 8.57
C LYS A 5 19.85 3.20 8.54
N VAL A 6 18.74 3.75 9.03
CA VAL A 6 17.43 3.11 9.01
C VAL A 6 16.94 2.88 7.58
N SER A 7 17.22 3.80 6.66
CA SER A 7 16.87 3.63 5.24
C SER A 7 17.55 2.42 4.57
N GLY A 8 18.63 1.90 5.14
CA GLY A 8 19.25 0.66 4.70
C GLY A 8 18.40 -0.60 4.96
N LEU A 9 17.39 -0.49 5.85
CA LEU A 9 16.42 -1.54 6.12
C LEU A 9 15.27 -1.56 5.09
N ILE A 10 15.13 -0.51 4.27
CA ILE A 10 14.09 -0.44 3.25
C ILE A 10 14.43 -1.40 2.12
N GLY A 11 13.48 -2.27 1.80
CA GLY A 11 13.65 -3.28 0.78
C GLY A 11 14.19 -4.60 1.31
N ASN A 12 14.60 -5.48 0.40
CA ASN A 12 14.98 -6.88 0.67
C ASN A 12 13.92 -7.60 1.52
N THR A 13 12.66 -7.23 1.34
CA THR A 13 11.54 -7.80 2.07
C THR A 13 11.32 -9.25 1.65
N PRO A 14 10.91 -10.15 2.55
CA PRO A 14 10.66 -11.54 2.22
C PRO A 14 9.42 -11.70 1.34
N MET A 15 9.29 -12.89 0.77
CA MET A 15 8.12 -13.32 0.01
C MET A 15 7.56 -14.59 0.64
N LEU A 16 6.23 -14.66 0.80
CA LEU A 16 5.50 -15.84 1.27
C LEU A 16 4.65 -16.37 0.12
N ALA A 17 4.77 -17.67 -0.16
CA ALA A 17 3.96 -18.33 -1.18
C ALA A 17 2.69 -18.94 -0.56
N LEU A 18 1.55 -18.68 -1.17
CA LEU A 18 0.28 -19.38 -0.91
C LEU A 18 -0.08 -20.17 -2.16
N SER A 19 -0.13 -21.49 -2.06
CA SER A 19 -0.61 -22.36 -3.13
C SER A 19 -2.13 -22.24 -3.26
N ILE A 20 -2.64 -22.25 -4.50
CA ILE A 20 -4.06 -22.23 -4.79
C ILE A 20 -4.44 -23.65 -5.20
N PRO A 21 -5.27 -24.36 -4.40
CA PRO A 21 -5.68 -25.74 -4.68
C PRO A 21 -6.25 -25.91 -6.09
N ASP A 22 -6.11 -27.11 -6.63
CA ASP A 22 -6.63 -27.51 -7.94
C ASP A 22 -6.16 -26.65 -9.13
N THR A 23 -5.11 -25.85 -8.91
CA THR A 23 -4.48 -25.02 -9.96
C THR A 23 -2.94 -25.20 -9.91
N ALA A 24 -2.27 -24.83 -10.99
CA ALA A 24 -0.82 -24.69 -11.01
C ALA A 24 -0.35 -23.30 -10.56
N SER A 25 -1.25 -22.52 -9.97
CA SER A 25 -1.00 -21.11 -9.60
C SER A 25 -0.68 -20.98 -8.13
N ARG A 26 0.07 -19.93 -7.79
CA ARG A 26 0.36 -19.53 -6.41
C ARG A 26 0.37 -18.01 -6.28
N LEU A 27 -0.13 -17.51 -5.16
CA LEU A 27 0.05 -16.12 -4.79
C LEU A 27 1.41 -15.96 -4.09
N LEU A 28 2.21 -15.04 -4.58
CA LEU A 28 3.51 -14.68 -4.03
C LEU A 28 3.38 -13.35 -3.31
N LEU A 29 3.15 -13.43 -1.99
CA LEU A 29 2.93 -12.28 -1.13
C LEU A 29 4.28 -11.61 -0.80
N LYS A 30 4.56 -10.46 -1.38
CA LYS A 30 5.75 -9.65 -1.09
C LYS A 30 5.51 -8.82 0.17
N ILE A 31 6.21 -9.14 1.27
CA ILE A 31 5.89 -8.66 2.63
C ILE A 31 6.44 -7.25 2.87
N GLU A 32 5.86 -6.26 2.22
CA GLU A 32 6.30 -4.85 2.31
C GLU A 32 6.01 -4.19 3.67
N LYS A 33 5.16 -4.79 4.51
CA LYS A 33 4.99 -4.35 5.91
C LYS A 33 6.30 -4.46 6.72
N ASN A 34 7.28 -5.23 6.26
CA ASN A 34 8.57 -5.39 6.93
C ASN A 34 9.55 -4.24 6.67
N ASN A 35 9.21 -3.27 5.83
CA ASN A 35 9.97 -2.02 5.78
C ASN A 35 9.91 -1.29 7.13
N PRO A 36 10.92 -0.49 7.50
CA PRO A 36 11.04 0.09 8.85
C PRO A 36 9.89 1.02 9.26
N GLY A 37 9.21 1.70 8.32
CA GLY A 37 7.97 2.46 8.55
C GLY A 37 6.71 1.60 8.48
N GLY A 38 6.86 0.28 8.27
CA GLY A 38 5.78 -0.69 8.24
C GLY A 38 4.94 -0.64 6.97
N SER A 39 5.49 -0.19 5.84
CA SER A 39 4.77 -0.19 4.57
C SER A 39 5.67 -0.05 3.34
N MET A 40 5.10 -0.36 2.17
CA MET A 40 5.75 -0.14 0.87
C MET A 40 6.00 1.34 0.56
N LYS A 41 5.38 2.29 1.28
CA LYS A 41 5.52 3.73 1.06
C LYS A 41 6.91 4.25 1.46
N ASP A 42 7.64 3.54 2.29
CA ASP A 42 9.01 3.87 2.68
C ASP A 42 9.93 3.98 1.45
N ARG A 43 9.71 3.10 0.45
CA ARG A 43 10.48 3.09 -0.79
C ARG A 43 10.34 4.41 -1.55
N MET A 44 9.10 4.83 -1.79
CA MET A 44 8.85 6.06 -2.53
C MET A 44 9.21 7.31 -1.73
N ALA A 45 8.94 7.34 -0.42
CA ALA A 45 9.26 8.46 0.45
C ALA A 45 10.77 8.76 0.41
N ARG A 46 11.59 7.73 0.62
CA ARG A 46 13.05 7.84 0.48
C ARG A 46 13.46 8.35 -0.90
N ASN A 47 12.89 7.79 -1.97
CA ASN A 47 13.28 8.14 -3.34
C ASN A 47 12.91 9.58 -3.70
N MET A 48 11.72 10.05 -3.31
CA MET A 48 11.29 11.43 -3.55
C MET A 48 12.21 12.44 -2.84
N VAL A 49 12.59 12.18 -1.58
CA VAL A 49 13.51 13.04 -0.83
C VAL A 49 14.90 13.04 -1.47
N LEU A 50 15.44 11.87 -1.81
CA LEU A 50 16.74 11.77 -2.49
C LEU A 50 16.77 12.50 -3.84
N ALA A 51 15.70 12.38 -4.63
CA ALA A 51 15.57 13.09 -5.91
C ALA A 51 15.53 14.60 -5.72
N ALA A 52 14.81 15.09 -4.70
CA ALA A 52 14.76 16.53 -4.38
C ALA A 52 16.11 17.06 -3.89
N LEU A 53 16.84 16.32 -3.08
CA LEU A 53 18.20 16.66 -2.64
C LEU A 53 19.18 16.66 -3.81
N LYS A 54 19.14 15.62 -4.66
CA LYS A 54 20.03 15.48 -5.82
C LYS A 54 19.81 16.59 -6.86
N SER A 55 18.58 17.02 -7.07
CA SER A 55 18.25 18.13 -7.99
C SER A 55 18.53 19.53 -7.42
N GLY A 56 18.88 19.64 -6.15
CA GLY A 56 19.09 20.92 -5.46
C GLY A 56 17.78 21.65 -5.07
N ARG A 57 16.62 21.10 -5.37
CA ARG A 57 15.32 21.66 -4.94
C ARG A 57 15.19 21.67 -3.41
N LEU A 58 15.74 20.66 -2.77
CA LEU A 58 15.79 20.53 -1.31
C LEU A 58 17.24 20.61 -0.84
N LYS A 59 17.48 21.31 0.25
CA LYS A 59 18.79 21.44 0.89
C LYS A 59 18.78 20.75 2.26
N ARG A 60 19.96 20.45 2.79
CA ARG A 60 20.10 19.98 4.19
C ARG A 60 19.50 21.03 5.14
N GLY A 61 18.82 20.56 6.18
CA GLY A 61 18.08 21.42 7.12
C GLY A 61 16.80 22.03 6.55
N GLY A 62 16.48 21.77 5.28
CA GLY A 62 15.26 22.24 4.64
C GLY A 62 14.00 21.56 5.15
N VAL A 63 12.86 22.04 4.68
CA VAL A 63 11.53 21.57 5.09
C VAL A 63 10.90 20.78 3.94
N ILE A 64 10.40 19.60 4.23
CA ILE A 64 9.51 18.87 3.32
C ILE A 64 8.08 18.92 3.85
N ILE A 65 7.12 19.00 2.94
CA ILE A 65 5.68 19.11 3.24
C ILE A 65 4.95 18.05 2.45
N GLU A 66 3.96 17.40 3.06
CA GLU A 66 3.12 16.43 2.35
C GLU A 66 1.69 16.44 2.89
N SER A 67 0.73 16.31 1.99
CA SER A 67 -0.67 16.02 2.29
C SER A 67 -0.86 14.53 2.54
N SER A 68 -0.56 14.07 3.76
CA SER A 68 -0.73 12.64 4.09
C SER A 68 -0.91 12.41 5.58
N SER A 69 -2.01 11.76 5.94
CA SER A 69 -2.29 11.23 7.28
C SER A 69 -1.90 9.75 7.45
N GLY A 70 -1.28 9.14 6.42
CA GLY A 70 -1.06 7.71 6.33
C GLY A 70 0.40 7.28 6.24
N ASN A 71 0.62 6.14 5.59
CA ASN A 71 1.92 5.51 5.44
C ASN A 71 2.96 6.39 4.72
N THR A 72 2.53 7.24 3.77
CA THR A 72 3.42 8.20 3.11
C THR A 72 3.99 9.20 4.12
N GLY A 73 3.14 9.75 5.00
CA GLY A 73 3.57 10.65 6.07
C GLY A 73 4.58 9.99 7.02
N ILE A 74 4.36 8.73 7.40
CA ILE A 74 5.31 7.96 8.23
C ILE A 74 6.66 7.79 7.51
N GLY A 75 6.65 7.37 6.25
CA GLY A 75 7.87 7.19 5.46
C GLY A 75 8.65 8.48 5.26
N LEU A 76 7.95 9.62 5.05
CA LEU A 76 8.58 10.94 4.94
C LEU A 76 9.13 11.43 6.29
N ALA A 77 8.40 11.22 7.39
CA ALA A 77 8.88 11.57 8.72
C ALA A 77 10.18 10.82 9.06
N MET A 78 10.21 9.51 8.84
CA MET A 78 11.41 8.69 9.04
C MET A 78 12.58 9.17 8.16
N THR A 79 12.31 9.44 6.89
CA THR A 79 13.33 9.93 5.96
C THR A 79 13.82 11.31 6.35
N ALA A 80 12.96 12.20 6.83
CA ALA A 80 13.32 13.52 7.30
C ALA A 80 14.32 13.46 8.47
N VAL A 81 14.06 12.61 9.46
CA VAL A 81 15.01 12.38 10.59
C VAL A 81 16.39 11.98 10.08
N GLU A 82 16.44 11.00 9.16
CA GLU A 82 17.73 10.48 8.68
C GLU A 82 18.55 11.51 7.89
N PHE A 83 17.88 12.37 7.12
CA PHE A 83 18.55 13.38 6.29
C PHE A 83 18.68 14.75 6.95
N GLY A 84 18.29 14.89 8.22
CA GLY A 84 18.33 16.15 8.96
C GLY A 84 17.43 17.22 8.37
N LEU A 85 16.22 16.83 7.98
CA LEU A 85 15.17 17.68 7.41
C LEU A 85 14.07 17.92 8.46
N GLN A 86 13.28 18.96 8.27
CA GLN A 86 12.01 19.14 8.96
C GLN A 86 10.88 18.57 8.11
N PHE A 87 9.85 17.99 8.75
CA PHE A 87 8.70 17.48 8.04
C PHE A 87 7.41 18.09 8.59
N ILE A 88 6.60 18.64 7.70
CA ILE A 88 5.24 19.11 7.97
C ILE A 88 4.25 18.16 7.30
N ALA A 89 3.44 17.48 8.09
CA ALA A 89 2.34 16.64 7.63
C ALA A 89 1.03 17.43 7.68
N VAL A 90 0.39 17.64 6.54
CA VAL A 90 -0.93 18.25 6.46
C VAL A 90 -1.99 17.16 6.48
N VAL A 91 -2.87 17.19 7.46
CA VAL A 91 -3.88 16.18 7.75
C VAL A 91 -5.27 16.77 7.92
N ASP A 92 -6.30 15.94 7.88
CA ASP A 92 -7.69 16.29 8.19
C ASP A 92 -8.21 15.55 9.42
N HIS A 93 -9.47 15.73 9.72
CA HIS A 93 -10.15 15.13 10.88
C HIS A 93 -10.29 13.59 10.78
N HIS A 94 -10.20 13.01 9.59
CA HIS A 94 -10.21 11.55 9.39
C HIS A 94 -8.86 10.87 9.67
N ALA A 95 -7.83 11.66 9.95
CA ALA A 95 -6.50 11.11 10.19
C ALA A 95 -6.47 10.17 11.40
N ALA A 96 -6.05 8.92 11.19
CA ALA A 96 -5.95 7.92 12.26
C ALA A 96 -4.94 8.38 13.32
N GLN A 97 -5.39 8.45 14.59
CA GLN A 97 -4.59 8.99 15.71
C GLN A 97 -3.27 8.22 15.90
N ASP A 98 -3.29 6.90 15.70
CA ASP A 98 -2.08 6.07 15.81
C ASP A 98 -1.03 6.47 14.78
N LYS A 99 -1.43 6.75 13.54
CA LYS A 99 -0.50 7.20 12.48
C LYS A 99 0.03 8.61 12.75
N ILE A 100 -0.83 9.50 13.28
CA ILE A 100 -0.42 10.83 13.75
C ILE A 100 0.60 10.71 14.88
N ALA A 101 0.36 9.84 15.85
CA ALA A 101 1.26 9.61 16.98
C ALA A 101 2.64 9.14 16.52
N VAL A 102 2.71 8.23 15.53
CA VAL A 102 3.98 7.79 14.93
C VAL A 102 4.71 8.95 14.25
N MET A 103 4.02 9.76 13.42
CA MET A 103 4.65 10.92 12.78
C MET A 103 5.18 11.93 13.79
N LYS A 104 4.41 12.23 14.85
CA LYS A 104 4.84 13.13 15.94
C LYS A 104 6.03 12.57 16.71
N ALA A 105 6.04 11.27 16.99
CA ALA A 105 7.18 10.61 17.66
C ALA A 105 8.47 10.70 16.82
N LEU A 106 8.36 10.77 15.50
CA LEU A 106 9.45 11.02 14.56
C LEU A 106 9.76 12.51 14.37
N GLY A 107 9.11 13.42 15.12
CA GLY A 107 9.39 14.85 15.10
C GLY A 107 8.65 15.63 14.00
N ALA A 108 7.64 15.06 13.35
CA ALA A 108 6.84 15.78 12.37
C ALA A 108 5.97 16.87 13.01
N ASP A 109 5.92 18.05 12.38
CA ASP A 109 4.92 19.08 12.64
C ASP A 109 3.62 18.70 11.95
N VAL A 110 2.60 18.34 12.71
CA VAL A 110 1.30 17.90 12.16
C VAL A 110 0.34 19.07 12.17
N ARG A 111 -0.10 19.49 10.99
CA ARG A 111 -1.04 20.59 10.79
C ARG A 111 -2.37 20.08 10.26
N PHE A 112 -3.44 20.48 10.93
CA PHE A 112 -4.80 20.16 10.51
C PHE A 112 -5.33 21.25 9.59
N VAL A 113 -6.03 20.83 8.53
CA VAL A 113 -6.84 21.77 7.75
C VAL A 113 -7.96 22.31 8.62
N SER A 114 -8.26 23.62 8.48
CA SER A 114 -9.37 24.28 9.15
C SER A 114 -10.65 24.09 8.32
N GLY A 115 -11.79 23.98 8.98
CA GLY A 115 -13.10 23.89 8.36
C GLY A 115 -14.04 22.98 9.13
N THR A 116 -15.30 22.97 8.73
CA THR A 116 -16.30 22.02 9.21
C THR A 116 -16.57 21.05 8.09
N TYR A 117 -16.36 19.76 8.36
CA TYR A 117 -16.52 18.68 7.38
C TYR A 117 -17.57 17.71 7.89
N GLN A 118 -18.29 17.06 6.98
CA GLN A 118 -19.16 15.93 7.32
C GLN A 118 -18.31 14.75 7.80
N GLU A 119 -18.92 13.82 8.56
CA GLU A 119 -18.21 12.67 9.13
C GLU A 119 -17.54 11.78 8.05
N ASP A 120 -18.11 11.73 6.87
CA ASP A 120 -17.65 10.95 5.71
C ASP A 120 -16.90 11.76 4.64
N GLU A 121 -16.70 13.07 4.86
CA GLU A 121 -16.04 13.98 3.93
C GLU A 121 -14.53 14.01 4.16
N VAL A 122 -13.75 13.55 3.17
CA VAL A 122 -12.28 13.60 3.22
C VAL A 122 -11.79 14.89 2.56
N ALA A 123 -11.10 15.74 3.31
CA ALA A 123 -10.66 17.06 2.87
C ALA A 123 -9.35 17.00 2.03
N VAL A 124 -9.31 16.17 0.97
CA VAL A 124 -8.07 15.97 0.18
C VAL A 124 -7.63 17.25 -0.51
N VAL A 125 -8.58 17.95 -1.14
CA VAL A 125 -8.31 19.20 -1.89
C VAL A 125 -7.73 20.29 -0.97
N GLU A 126 -8.34 20.48 0.20
CA GLU A 126 -7.89 21.47 1.20
C GLU A 126 -6.52 21.10 1.77
N ARG A 127 -6.26 19.81 2.02
CA ARG A 127 -4.94 19.36 2.47
C ARG A 127 -3.86 19.63 1.44
N GLN A 128 -4.12 19.35 0.16
CA GLN A 128 -3.18 19.61 -0.93
C GLN A 128 -2.95 21.13 -1.11
N ARG A 129 -4.03 21.93 -1.06
CA ARG A 129 -3.95 23.39 -1.13
C ARG A 129 -3.09 23.95 -0.01
N LEU A 130 -3.36 23.56 1.25
CA LEU A 130 -2.58 24.03 2.39
C LEU A 130 -1.12 23.60 2.31
N ALA A 131 -0.84 22.37 1.86
CA ALA A 131 0.52 21.88 1.69
C ALA A 131 1.29 22.70 0.63
N ALA A 132 0.62 23.06 -0.46
CA ALA A 132 1.21 23.91 -1.51
C ALA A 132 1.44 25.36 -1.03
N GLU A 133 0.49 25.96 -0.31
CA GLU A 133 0.61 27.28 0.29
C GLU A 133 1.78 27.35 1.27
N LEU A 134 1.89 26.41 2.20
CA LEU A 134 3.01 26.34 3.13
C LEU A 134 4.36 26.19 2.43
N ALA A 135 4.42 25.48 1.30
CA ALA A 135 5.65 25.36 0.53
C ALA A 135 6.06 26.67 -0.16
N MET A 136 5.10 27.55 -0.46
CA MET A 136 5.39 28.89 -0.97
C MET A 136 5.78 29.87 0.13
N GLU A 137 5.17 29.77 1.31
CA GLU A 137 5.39 30.68 2.43
C GLU A 137 6.70 30.41 3.17
N ILE A 138 7.11 29.12 3.29
CA ILE A 138 8.29 28.74 4.04
C ILE A 138 9.52 28.71 3.13
N PRO A 139 10.53 29.58 3.32
CA PRO A 139 11.69 29.65 2.46
C PRO A 139 12.44 28.31 2.36
N GLY A 140 12.61 27.80 1.15
CA GLY A 140 13.30 26.55 0.88
C GLY A 140 12.52 25.28 1.22
N ALA A 141 11.24 25.40 1.55
CA ALA A 141 10.36 24.24 1.71
C ALA A 141 9.99 23.62 0.36
N VAL A 142 9.74 22.30 0.38
CA VAL A 142 9.35 21.54 -0.81
C VAL A 142 8.09 20.74 -0.52
N PHE A 143 7.01 21.01 -1.22
CA PHE A 143 5.85 20.12 -1.26
C PHE A 143 6.25 18.87 -2.07
N MET A 144 6.23 17.70 -1.42
CA MET A 144 6.66 16.43 -2.04
C MET A 144 5.67 15.95 -3.08
N ASN A 145 4.37 16.21 -2.88
CA ASN A 145 3.27 15.95 -3.81
C ASN A 145 3.31 14.55 -4.42
N GLN A 146 3.01 13.55 -3.61
CA GLN A 146 3.09 12.14 -4.01
C GLN A 146 2.25 11.79 -5.26
N SER A 147 1.21 12.57 -5.55
CA SER A 147 0.31 12.33 -6.69
C SER A 147 0.91 12.73 -8.04
N ASP A 148 1.80 13.75 -8.04
CA ASP A 148 2.35 14.32 -9.30
C ASP A 148 3.88 14.23 -9.37
N ASN A 149 4.53 13.70 -8.35
CA ASN A 149 5.98 13.60 -8.29
C ASN A 149 6.48 12.35 -9.02
N ALA A 150 7.08 12.50 -10.17
CA ALA A 150 7.63 11.39 -10.97
C ALA A 150 8.63 10.49 -10.19
N ALA A 151 9.31 11.04 -9.16
CA ALA A 151 10.20 10.26 -8.31
C ALA A 151 9.44 9.25 -7.42
N ASN A 152 8.12 9.36 -7.25
CA ASN A 152 7.31 8.36 -6.57
C ASN A 152 7.45 7.01 -7.27
N ALA A 153 7.12 6.91 -8.55
CA ALA A 153 7.20 5.66 -9.31
C ALA A 153 8.63 5.07 -9.32
N GLY A 154 9.65 5.92 -9.45
CA GLY A 154 11.06 5.50 -9.40
C GLY A 154 11.49 4.82 -8.10
N GLY A 155 10.78 5.06 -7.01
CA GLY A 155 11.04 4.44 -5.70
C GLY A 155 10.82 2.92 -5.66
N TYR A 156 10.14 2.37 -6.65
CA TYR A 156 9.82 0.94 -6.70
C TYR A 156 10.77 0.11 -7.59
N SER A 157 11.83 0.69 -8.13
CA SER A 157 12.81 -0.02 -8.96
C SER A 157 13.48 -1.18 -8.20
N ASP A 158 13.78 -0.98 -6.91
CA ASP A 158 14.35 -2.02 -6.05
C ASP A 158 13.36 -3.15 -5.80
N PHE A 159 12.07 -2.84 -5.62
CA PHE A 159 11.00 -3.83 -5.49
C PHE A 159 10.99 -4.78 -6.69
N VAL A 160 11.05 -4.24 -7.90
CA VAL A 160 11.07 -5.05 -9.14
C VAL A 160 12.30 -5.96 -9.18
N ARG A 161 13.50 -5.43 -8.90
CA ARG A 161 14.71 -6.25 -8.85
C ARG A 161 14.63 -7.37 -7.83
N GLU A 162 14.04 -7.09 -6.66
CA GLU A 162 13.86 -8.07 -5.60
C GLU A 162 12.92 -9.20 -6.04
N ILE A 163 11.72 -8.89 -6.57
CA ILE A 163 10.76 -9.93 -6.95
C ILE A 163 11.27 -10.77 -8.11
N VAL A 164 11.96 -10.17 -9.08
CA VAL A 164 12.59 -10.89 -10.17
C VAL A 164 13.68 -11.85 -9.66
N ALA A 165 14.44 -11.45 -8.64
CA ALA A 165 15.48 -12.31 -8.06
C ALA A 165 14.91 -13.39 -7.11
N GLN A 166 13.74 -13.15 -6.50
CA GLN A 166 13.13 -14.05 -5.51
C GLN A 166 12.20 -15.10 -6.13
N VAL A 167 11.61 -14.79 -7.28
CA VAL A 167 10.68 -15.71 -7.96
C VAL A 167 11.49 -16.66 -8.84
N ASP A 168 11.41 -17.94 -8.52
CA ASP A 168 11.94 -18.98 -9.39
C ASP A 168 11.04 -19.12 -10.62
N GLY A 169 11.59 -18.81 -11.79
CA GLY A 169 10.88 -18.80 -13.06
C GLY A 169 10.25 -17.44 -13.41
N LYS A 170 9.18 -17.48 -14.19
CA LYS A 170 8.51 -16.31 -14.74
C LYS A 170 7.50 -15.73 -13.71
N ILE A 171 7.40 -14.42 -13.64
CA ILE A 171 6.28 -13.73 -12.98
C ILE A 171 5.18 -13.57 -14.02
N ASP A 172 4.04 -14.27 -13.84
CA ASP A 172 2.97 -14.27 -14.83
C ASP A 172 2.00 -13.11 -14.64
N ALA A 173 1.79 -12.68 -13.40
CA ALA A 173 0.97 -11.51 -13.10
C ALA A 173 1.44 -10.75 -11.87
N TYR A 174 1.14 -9.47 -11.83
CA TYR A 174 1.22 -8.61 -10.66
C TYR A 174 -0.16 -8.01 -10.39
N VAL A 175 -0.67 -8.18 -9.17
CA VAL A 175 -1.93 -7.59 -8.73
C VAL A 175 -1.64 -6.63 -7.59
N GLY A 176 -1.93 -5.35 -7.77
CA GLY A 176 -1.63 -4.33 -6.79
C GLY A 176 -2.73 -3.29 -6.64
N CYS A 177 -2.84 -2.68 -5.45
CA CYS A 177 -3.78 -1.58 -5.26
C CYS A 177 -3.27 -0.29 -5.93
N VAL A 178 -4.21 0.54 -6.36
CA VAL A 178 -3.94 1.85 -6.96
C VAL A 178 -4.60 2.97 -6.13
N GLY A 179 -3.81 3.97 -5.76
CA GLY A 179 -4.24 5.26 -5.22
C GLY A 179 -3.61 6.35 -6.09
N THR A 180 -2.53 6.99 -5.65
CA THR A 180 -1.79 7.97 -6.47
C THR A 180 -1.13 7.35 -7.73
N GLY A 181 -1.09 6.04 -7.84
CA GLY A 181 -0.58 5.32 -9.00
C GLY A 181 0.93 5.03 -9.00
N GLY A 182 1.71 5.64 -8.10
CA GLY A 182 3.17 5.55 -8.15
C GLY A 182 3.71 4.11 -8.03
N SER A 183 3.21 3.31 -7.10
CA SER A 183 3.62 1.91 -6.96
C SER A 183 3.23 1.09 -8.18
N MET A 184 1.97 1.23 -8.63
CA MET A 184 1.49 0.49 -9.80
C MET A 184 2.31 0.82 -11.04
N THR A 185 2.50 2.11 -11.34
CA THR A 185 3.29 2.58 -12.49
C THR A 185 4.74 2.12 -12.42
N GLY A 186 5.41 2.31 -11.27
CA GLY A 186 6.82 1.96 -11.11
C GLY A 186 7.08 0.47 -11.25
N ILE A 187 6.22 -0.35 -10.63
CA ILE A 187 6.33 -1.81 -10.68
C ILE A 187 5.97 -2.33 -12.08
N ALA A 188 4.85 -1.88 -12.65
CA ALA A 188 4.40 -2.34 -13.95
C ALA A 188 5.41 -2.02 -15.06
N ARG A 189 5.91 -0.78 -15.13
CA ARG A 189 6.95 -0.41 -16.08
C ARG A 189 8.21 -1.26 -15.93
N GLY A 190 8.66 -1.48 -14.68
CA GLY A 190 9.84 -2.29 -14.42
C GLY A 190 9.64 -3.77 -14.77
N LEU A 191 8.49 -4.35 -14.42
CA LEU A 191 8.18 -5.74 -14.77
C LEU A 191 8.01 -5.94 -16.28
N LYS A 192 7.32 -5.04 -16.97
CA LYS A 192 7.14 -5.10 -18.43
C LYS A 192 8.47 -5.03 -19.19
N LEU A 193 9.46 -4.30 -18.67
CA LEU A 193 10.81 -4.28 -19.22
C LEU A 193 11.53 -5.61 -19.02
N HIS A 194 11.24 -6.33 -17.95
CA HIS A 194 11.84 -7.63 -17.64
C HIS A 194 11.07 -8.80 -18.30
N ASN A 195 9.75 -8.72 -18.25
CA ASN A 195 8.82 -9.69 -18.85
C ASN A 195 7.60 -8.95 -19.42
N SER A 196 7.59 -8.77 -20.75
CA SER A 196 6.53 -8.05 -21.46
C SER A 196 5.14 -8.70 -21.32
N ASP A 197 5.09 -10.01 -21.08
CA ASP A 197 3.85 -10.79 -21.04
C ASP A 197 3.21 -10.83 -19.63
N ALA A 198 3.89 -10.29 -18.62
CA ALA A 198 3.34 -10.24 -17.27
C ALA A 198 2.05 -9.38 -17.25
N VAL A 199 0.96 -9.95 -16.75
CA VAL A 199 -0.33 -9.24 -16.65
C VAL A 199 -0.33 -8.30 -15.47
N MET A 200 -0.57 -7.01 -15.71
CA MET A 200 -0.62 -5.96 -14.70
C MET A 200 -2.06 -5.64 -14.32
N VAL A 201 -2.46 -6.04 -13.12
CA VAL A 201 -3.81 -5.82 -12.59
C VAL A 201 -3.76 -4.75 -11.51
N ALA A 202 -4.52 -3.68 -11.71
CA ALA A 202 -4.66 -2.60 -10.75
C ALA A 202 -6.05 -2.67 -10.07
N VAL A 203 -6.06 -2.68 -8.74
CA VAL A 203 -7.28 -2.81 -7.93
C VAL A 203 -7.53 -1.51 -7.19
N GLU A 204 -8.74 -0.95 -7.34
CA GLU A 204 -9.24 0.20 -6.59
C GLU A 204 -10.42 -0.19 -5.71
N PRO A 205 -10.73 0.57 -4.64
CA PRO A 205 -11.98 0.43 -3.90
C PRO A 205 -13.19 0.71 -4.80
N ALA A 206 -14.27 -0.02 -4.61
CA ALA A 206 -15.56 0.38 -5.15
C ALA A 206 -15.97 1.74 -4.53
N GLY A 207 -16.24 2.73 -5.38
CA GLY A 207 -16.41 4.14 -4.98
C GLY A 207 -15.22 5.04 -5.29
N SER A 208 -14.06 4.46 -5.66
CA SER A 208 -12.94 5.22 -6.21
C SER A 208 -13.18 5.59 -7.68
N ILE A 209 -12.57 6.70 -8.12
CA ILE A 209 -12.72 7.25 -9.48
C ILE A 209 -11.53 6.97 -10.41
N VAL A 210 -10.55 6.17 -9.99
CA VAL A 210 -9.30 5.97 -10.75
C VAL A 210 -9.57 5.42 -12.16
N PHE A 211 -10.53 4.50 -12.31
CA PHE A 211 -10.91 3.93 -13.60
C PHE A 211 -12.18 4.53 -14.21
N GLY A 212 -12.56 5.76 -13.77
CA GLY A 212 -13.66 6.51 -14.37
C GLY A 212 -15.06 6.06 -13.93
N GLN A 213 -15.15 5.25 -12.86
CA GLN A 213 -16.43 4.88 -12.27
C GLN A 213 -17.01 6.02 -11.41
N PRO A 214 -18.34 6.06 -11.19
CA PRO A 214 -18.93 7.01 -10.27
C PRO A 214 -18.34 6.87 -8.86
N GLY A 215 -17.91 8.01 -8.28
CA GLY A 215 -17.36 8.03 -6.92
C GLY A 215 -18.44 8.04 -5.85
N TYR A 216 -18.21 7.28 -4.78
CA TYR A 216 -18.99 7.28 -3.54
C TYR A 216 -18.09 6.91 -2.33
N PRO A 217 -18.54 7.13 -1.08
CA PRO A 217 -17.73 6.81 0.10
C PRO A 217 -17.28 5.36 0.18
N TYR A 218 -16.03 5.14 0.59
CA TYR A 218 -15.44 3.83 0.88
C TYR A 218 -14.47 3.95 2.07
N TYR A 219 -14.14 2.82 2.71
CA TYR A 219 -13.37 2.77 3.95
C TYR A 219 -11.95 2.23 3.80
N GLN A 220 -11.56 1.75 2.62
CA GLN A 220 -10.21 1.27 2.37
C GLN A 220 -9.19 2.42 2.42
N SER A 221 -8.30 2.40 3.40
CA SER A 221 -7.29 3.45 3.60
C SER A 221 -6.05 3.20 2.72
N GLY A 222 -5.49 4.27 2.16
CA GLY A 222 -4.21 4.25 1.44
C GLY A 222 -4.27 3.76 0.00
N THR A 223 -5.48 3.61 -0.54
CA THR A 223 -5.76 3.22 -1.92
C THR A 223 -7.00 3.97 -2.43
N GLY A 224 -7.18 4.03 -3.74
CA GLY A 224 -8.27 4.76 -4.39
C GLY A 224 -8.05 6.26 -4.46
N THR A 225 -8.91 6.91 -5.24
CA THR A 225 -9.06 8.37 -5.34
C THR A 225 -10.52 8.68 -5.08
N PRO A 226 -10.88 9.46 -4.04
CA PRO A 226 -12.27 9.74 -3.70
C PRO A 226 -12.94 10.66 -4.73
N ALA A 227 -14.28 10.67 -4.72
CA ALA A 227 -15.06 11.64 -5.50
C ALA A 227 -14.64 13.08 -5.15
N GLY A 228 -14.59 13.95 -6.16
CA GLY A 228 -14.20 15.35 -5.99
C GLY A 228 -12.69 15.63 -5.97
N ASP A 229 -11.85 14.57 -5.93
CA ASP A 229 -10.41 14.70 -6.08
C ASP A 229 -9.98 14.43 -7.54
N THR A 230 -8.69 14.63 -7.82
CA THR A 230 -8.09 14.40 -9.13
C THR A 230 -7.14 13.19 -9.07
N VAL A 231 -7.23 12.32 -10.05
CA VAL A 231 -6.27 11.22 -10.20
C VAL A 231 -4.90 11.80 -10.50
N GLY A 232 -3.89 11.37 -9.73
CA GLY A 232 -2.53 11.92 -9.82
C GLY A 232 -1.86 11.62 -11.17
N LEU A 233 -1.00 12.56 -11.62
CA LEU A 233 -0.27 12.48 -12.88
C LEU A 233 0.78 11.35 -12.93
N VAL A 234 1.12 10.75 -11.79
CA VAL A 234 2.09 9.64 -11.70
C VAL A 234 1.51 8.34 -12.25
N LEU A 235 0.18 8.20 -12.29
CA LEU A 235 -0.47 7.00 -12.81
C LEU A 235 -0.36 6.91 -14.34
N ASP A 236 0.28 5.83 -14.80
CA ASP A 236 0.39 5.50 -16.23
C ASP A 236 -0.54 4.34 -16.58
N TYR A 237 -1.68 4.67 -17.16
CA TYR A 237 -2.66 3.68 -17.59
C TYR A 237 -2.14 2.74 -18.69
N SER A 238 -1.16 3.18 -19.49
CA SER A 238 -0.63 2.38 -20.60
C SER A 238 0.11 1.12 -20.15
N CYS A 239 0.52 1.06 -18.88
CA CYS A 239 1.19 -0.11 -18.32
C CYS A 239 0.26 -1.05 -17.53
N ILE A 240 -1.06 -0.76 -17.49
CA ILE A 240 -2.09 -1.53 -16.79
C ILE A 240 -2.89 -2.32 -17.81
N ASP A 241 -2.97 -3.63 -17.61
CA ASP A 241 -3.74 -4.51 -18.50
C ASP A 241 -5.19 -4.65 -18.04
N LEU A 242 -5.43 -4.67 -16.71
CA LEU A 242 -6.77 -4.80 -16.11
C LEU A 242 -6.95 -3.82 -14.95
N GLY A 243 -8.06 -3.06 -14.96
CA GLY A 243 -8.54 -2.26 -13.83
C GLY A 243 -9.71 -2.97 -13.16
N MET A 244 -9.65 -3.17 -11.83
CA MET A 244 -10.66 -3.92 -11.07
C MET A 244 -11.12 -3.12 -9.86
N GLN A 245 -12.40 -3.26 -9.52
CA GLN A 245 -12.96 -2.72 -8.27
C GLN A 245 -13.16 -3.83 -7.24
N VAL A 246 -12.94 -3.52 -5.96
CA VAL A 246 -13.19 -4.39 -4.83
C VAL A 246 -14.01 -3.66 -3.77
N THR A 247 -15.05 -4.30 -3.23
CA THR A 247 -15.84 -3.71 -2.15
C THR A 247 -15.07 -3.73 -0.83
N ASP A 248 -15.47 -2.86 0.12
CA ASP A 248 -14.88 -2.85 1.46
C ASP A 248 -15.09 -4.18 2.18
N SER A 249 -16.28 -4.80 2.06
CA SER A 249 -16.55 -6.12 2.65
C SER A 249 -15.62 -7.19 2.10
N GLN A 250 -15.45 -7.28 0.77
CA GLN A 250 -14.50 -8.21 0.16
C GLN A 250 -13.07 -7.99 0.66
N ALA A 251 -12.64 -6.73 0.73
CA ALA A 251 -11.29 -6.38 1.16
C ALA A 251 -11.06 -6.71 2.64
N PHE A 252 -11.99 -6.34 3.52
CA PHE A 252 -11.82 -6.47 4.96
C PHE A 252 -12.00 -7.91 5.44
N GLU A 253 -13.01 -8.62 4.93
CA GLU A 253 -13.20 -10.02 5.27
C GLU A 253 -12.06 -10.90 4.74
N THR A 254 -11.49 -10.59 3.58
CA THR A 254 -10.29 -11.28 3.09
C THR A 254 -9.08 -11.01 3.98
N ALA A 255 -8.85 -9.77 4.43
CA ALA A 255 -7.77 -9.47 5.36
C ALA A 255 -7.91 -10.25 6.68
N ARG A 256 -9.14 -10.37 7.20
CA ARG A 256 -9.48 -11.13 8.41
C ARG A 256 -9.30 -12.63 8.19
N TYR A 257 -9.74 -13.15 7.05
CA TYR A 257 -9.56 -14.55 6.67
C TYR A 257 -8.08 -14.93 6.61
N ILE A 258 -7.26 -14.15 5.92
CA ILE A 258 -5.81 -14.35 5.84
C ILE A 258 -5.19 -14.34 7.24
N ALA A 259 -5.55 -13.39 8.09
CA ALA A 259 -5.03 -13.32 9.45
C ALA A 259 -5.34 -14.58 10.26
N ARG A 260 -6.56 -15.12 10.19
CA ARG A 260 -6.99 -16.30 10.96
C ARG A 260 -6.41 -17.60 10.44
N ASN A 261 -6.17 -17.70 9.12
CA ASN A 261 -5.72 -18.95 8.50
C ASN A 261 -4.20 -19.02 8.25
N THR A 262 -3.49 -17.89 8.27
CA THR A 262 -2.04 -17.85 7.99
C THR A 262 -1.22 -17.16 9.08
N ALA A 263 -1.86 -16.60 10.11
CA ALA A 263 -1.23 -15.73 11.12
C ALA A 263 -0.59 -14.45 10.55
N LEU A 264 -0.85 -14.11 9.29
CA LEU A 264 -0.34 -12.90 8.65
C LEU A 264 -1.38 -11.78 8.72
N LEU A 265 -1.15 -10.77 9.57
CA LEU A 265 -1.96 -9.56 9.61
C LEU A 265 -1.61 -8.67 8.40
N VAL A 266 -2.59 -8.45 7.53
CA VAL A 266 -2.47 -7.59 6.34
C VAL A 266 -3.44 -6.41 6.43
N GLY A 267 -3.10 -5.27 5.82
CA GLY A 267 -4.03 -4.13 5.73
C GLY A 267 -5.21 -4.41 4.80
N GLY A 268 -6.29 -3.61 4.92
CA GLY A 268 -7.51 -3.78 4.12
C GLY A 268 -7.27 -3.72 2.61
N SER A 269 -6.43 -2.81 2.13
CA SER A 269 -6.07 -2.73 0.70
C SER A 269 -5.40 -4.01 0.19
N THR A 270 -4.57 -4.66 1.00
CA THR A 270 -3.96 -5.96 0.67
C THR A 270 -5.02 -7.06 0.61
N GLY A 271 -5.98 -7.08 1.55
CA GLY A 271 -7.11 -8.01 1.50
C GLY A 271 -7.87 -7.90 0.18
N GLY A 272 -8.18 -6.68 -0.26
CA GLY A 272 -8.83 -6.43 -1.55
C GLY A 272 -8.04 -6.93 -2.76
N VAL A 273 -6.72 -6.73 -2.76
CA VAL A 273 -5.83 -7.22 -3.82
C VAL A 273 -5.78 -8.75 -3.84
N ILE A 274 -5.68 -9.39 -2.67
CA ILE A 274 -5.69 -10.86 -2.55
C ILE A 274 -7.02 -11.42 -3.07
N TYR A 275 -8.16 -10.83 -2.66
CA TYR A 275 -9.48 -11.26 -3.13
C TYR A 275 -9.56 -11.24 -4.67
N LYS A 276 -9.16 -10.13 -5.29
CA LYS A 276 -9.20 -10.00 -6.76
C LYS A 276 -8.19 -10.90 -7.47
N ALA A 277 -7.02 -11.12 -6.89
CA ALA A 277 -6.05 -12.07 -7.43
C ALA A 277 -6.61 -13.50 -7.45
N LEU A 278 -7.22 -13.97 -6.35
CA LEU A 278 -7.86 -15.26 -6.25
C LEU A 278 -9.05 -15.38 -7.23
N GLU A 279 -9.91 -14.38 -7.28
CA GLU A 279 -11.03 -14.33 -8.22
C GLU A 279 -10.59 -14.51 -9.68
N LEU A 280 -9.53 -13.79 -10.09
CA LEU A 280 -9.00 -13.85 -11.45
C LEU A 280 -8.34 -15.18 -11.77
N VAL A 281 -7.65 -15.80 -10.78
CA VAL A 281 -7.05 -17.13 -10.95
C VAL A 281 -8.15 -18.18 -11.15
N HIS A 282 -9.19 -18.18 -10.31
CA HIS A 282 -10.30 -19.13 -10.44
C HIS A 282 -11.16 -18.93 -11.69
N LYS A 283 -11.19 -17.71 -12.23
CA LYS A 283 -11.80 -17.41 -13.53
C LYS A 283 -10.90 -17.76 -14.73
N GLY A 284 -9.66 -18.23 -14.49
CA GLY A 284 -8.68 -18.54 -15.54
C GLY A 284 -8.19 -17.31 -16.32
N VAL A 285 -8.33 -16.10 -15.77
CA VAL A 285 -7.88 -14.85 -16.41
C VAL A 285 -6.39 -14.63 -16.21
N ILE A 286 -5.87 -14.96 -15.02
CA ILE A 286 -4.46 -14.97 -14.70
C ILE A 286 -4.08 -16.31 -14.05
N GLY A 287 -2.80 -16.64 -13.98
CA GLY A 287 -2.35 -17.89 -13.34
C GLY A 287 -0.82 -17.91 -13.16
N GLY A 288 -0.28 -19.07 -12.80
CA GLY A 288 1.14 -19.23 -12.57
C GLY A 288 1.63 -18.49 -11.31
N ASN A 289 2.75 -17.78 -11.42
CA ASN A 289 3.32 -16.98 -10.36
C ASN A 289 2.65 -15.58 -10.31
N VAL A 290 1.72 -15.38 -9.39
CA VAL A 290 1.00 -14.11 -9.20
C VAL A 290 1.57 -13.37 -8.02
N VAL A 291 2.27 -12.26 -8.27
CA VAL A 291 2.87 -11.43 -7.21
C VAL A 291 1.85 -10.43 -6.66
N VAL A 292 1.71 -10.39 -5.33
CA VAL A 292 0.83 -9.49 -4.58
C VAL A 292 1.63 -8.79 -3.48
N PRO A 293 1.66 -7.46 -3.40
CA PRO A 293 2.32 -6.78 -2.29
C PRO A 293 1.45 -6.81 -1.03
N VAL A 294 2.00 -7.21 0.10
CA VAL A 294 1.46 -6.90 1.43
C VAL A 294 1.88 -5.48 1.77
N ALA A 295 1.08 -4.52 1.30
CA ALA A 295 1.43 -3.11 1.24
C ALA A 295 1.73 -2.51 2.62
N ASP A 296 0.98 -2.92 3.64
CA ASP A 296 1.20 -2.62 5.06
C ASP A 296 0.59 -3.70 5.95
N GLY A 297 0.78 -3.57 7.26
CA GLY A 297 0.32 -4.54 8.24
C GLY A 297 -1.07 -4.22 8.81
N GLY A 298 -1.81 -5.28 9.14
CA GLY A 298 -3.14 -5.20 9.74
C GLY A 298 -3.14 -4.65 11.17
N GLU A 299 -2.00 -4.64 11.85
CA GLU A 299 -1.82 -4.03 13.18
C GLU A 299 -2.15 -2.53 13.22
N LYS A 300 -2.15 -1.87 12.07
CA LYS A 300 -2.54 -0.47 11.92
C LYS A 300 -4.06 -0.26 11.84
N TYR A 301 -4.85 -1.35 11.84
CA TYR A 301 -6.29 -1.35 11.56
C TYR A 301 -7.10 -2.16 12.60
N LEU A 302 -6.55 -2.35 13.81
CA LEU A 302 -7.21 -3.14 14.88
C LEU A 302 -8.52 -2.51 15.36
N HIS A 303 -8.67 -1.19 15.23
CA HIS A 303 -9.89 -0.47 15.61
C HIS A 303 -10.91 -0.32 14.46
N THR A 304 -10.59 -0.83 13.26
CA THR A 304 -11.45 -0.77 12.07
C THR A 304 -11.61 -2.15 11.43
N VAL A 305 -10.75 -2.54 10.51
CA VAL A 305 -10.81 -3.81 9.74
C VAL A 305 -10.90 -5.06 10.65
N PHE A 306 -10.27 -5.02 11.82
CA PHE A 306 -10.23 -6.15 12.78
C PHE A 306 -11.15 -5.93 13.99
N ASN A 307 -12.08 -4.98 13.92
CA ASN A 307 -13.05 -4.67 14.97
C ASN A 307 -14.46 -5.04 14.50
N ASP A 308 -15.05 -6.08 15.11
CA ASP A 308 -16.37 -6.60 14.74
C ASP A 308 -17.46 -5.52 14.85
N SER A 309 -17.52 -4.79 15.97
CA SER A 309 -18.52 -3.74 16.18
C SER A 309 -18.40 -2.59 15.16
N TRP A 310 -17.18 -2.27 14.74
CA TRP A 310 -16.96 -1.22 13.74
C TRP A 310 -17.46 -1.65 12.34
N LEU A 311 -17.26 -2.91 11.98
CA LEU A 311 -17.72 -3.48 10.71
C LEU A 311 -19.24 -3.64 10.69
N GLU A 312 -19.83 -4.19 11.78
CA GLU A 312 -21.26 -4.39 11.91
C GLU A 312 -22.02 -3.06 11.83
N ALA A 313 -21.55 -2.02 12.55
CA ALA A 313 -22.15 -0.69 12.52
C ALA A 313 -22.18 -0.06 11.11
N ARG A 314 -21.37 -0.54 10.17
CA ARG A 314 -21.25 -0.06 8.78
C ARG A 314 -21.78 -1.04 7.75
N GLY A 315 -22.31 -2.20 8.18
CA GLY A 315 -22.80 -3.23 7.26
C GLY A 315 -21.69 -3.84 6.39
N LEU A 316 -20.46 -3.92 6.90
CA LEU A 316 -19.28 -4.37 6.15
C LEU A 316 -18.91 -5.84 6.40
N THR A 317 -19.70 -6.56 7.19
CA THR A 317 -19.55 -8.00 7.38
C THR A 317 -20.23 -8.77 6.25
N ASP A 318 -19.56 -9.78 5.70
CA ASP A 318 -20.10 -10.62 4.62
C ASP A 318 -19.59 -12.07 4.74
N GLN A 319 -20.42 -12.95 5.26
CA GLN A 319 -20.14 -14.39 5.41
C GLN A 319 -19.95 -15.10 4.06
N HIS A 320 -20.52 -14.57 2.99
CA HIS A 320 -20.37 -15.16 1.66
C HIS A 320 -18.92 -15.06 1.16
N VAL A 321 -18.22 -13.98 1.53
CA VAL A 321 -16.78 -13.84 1.22
C VAL A 321 -15.97 -14.96 1.86
N TRP A 322 -16.26 -15.34 3.10
CA TRP A 322 -15.58 -16.43 3.79
C TRP A 322 -15.78 -17.77 3.08
N SER A 323 -17.04 -18.09 2.70
CA SER A 323 -17.34 -19.31 1.96
C SER A 323 -16.61 -19.36 0.62
N GLN A 324 -16.54 -18.23 -0.11
CA GLN A 324 -15.78 -18.17 -1.36
C GLN A 324 -14.27 -18.38 -1.14
N LEU A 325 -13.71 -17.82 -0.08
CA LEU A 325 -12.28 -17.98 0.23
C LEU A 325 -11.97 -19.42 0.67
N ASP A 326 -12.88 -20.07 1.40
CA ASP A 326 -12.77 -21.51 1.72
C ASP A 326 -12.77 -22.38 0.45
N ASP A 327 -13.67 -22.05 -0.51
CA ASP A 327 -13.72 -22.75 -1.80
C ASP A 327 -12.43 -22.52 -2.62
N TRP A 328 -11.86 -21.31 -2.58
CA TRP A 328 -10.70 -20.94 -3.37
C TRP A 328 -9.36 -21.38 -2.79
N LEU A 329 -9.22 -21.37 -1.47
CA LEU A 329 -7.95 -21.66 -0.80
C LEU A 329 -7.91 -23.04 -0.12
N GLY A 330 -9.09 -23.66 0.10
CA GLY A 330 -9.20 -24.94 0.79
C GLY A 330 -8.69 -24.86 2.23
N THR A 331 -9.57 -24.88 3.20
CA THR A 331 -9.19 -24.79 4.63
C THR A 331 -8.21 -25.86 5.10
N ALA A 332 -8.25 -27.06 4.50
CA ALA A 332 -7.36 -28.17 4.84
C ALA A 332 -5.88 -27.90 4.50
N HIS A 333 -5.60 -27.19 3.41
CA HIS A 333 -4.22 -26.98 2.94
C HIS A 333 -3.45 -25.90 3.71
N LEU A 334 -4.14 -24.89 4.24
CA LEU A 334 -3.49 -23.89 5.08
C LEU A 334 -3.06 -24.44 6.43
N LEU A 335 -3.72 -25.51 6.91
CA LEU A 335 -3.40 -26.21 8.16
C LEU A 335 -2.37 -27.33 7.96
N GLU A 336 -2.30 -27.98 6.81
CA GLU A 336 -1.32 -29.04 6.53
C GLU A 336 0.12 -28.53 6.44
N TYR A 337 0.33 -27.28 5.99
CA TYR A 337 1.64 -26.63 6.07
C TYR A 337 2.06 -26.26 7.50
N ALA A 338 1.17 -26.37 8.47
CA ALA A 338 1.45 -26.14 9.88
C ALA A 338 2.07 -27.37 10.59
N SER A 339 2.37 -28.46 9.89
CA SER A 339 3.07 -29.62 10.45
C SER A 339 4.48 -29.80 9.86
N PRO A 340 5.44 -28.92 10.10
CA PRO A 340 6.81 -29.38 10.12
C PRO A 340 6.95 -30.18 11.43
N THR A 341 7.41 -31.41 11.33
CA THR A 341 8.05 -32.11 12.44
C THR A 341 9.22 -31.25 12.91
N LEU A 342 8.94 -30.30 13.80
CA LEU A 342 9.98 -29.62 14.56
C LEU A 342 10.56 -30.69 15.51
N GLN A 343 11.55 -31.42 15.05
CA GLN A 343 12.44 -32.13 15.96
C GLN A 343 13.22 -31.07 16.72
N LEU A 344 12.68 -30.65 17.87
CA LEU A 344 13.46 -29.92 18.86
C LEU A 344 14.53 -30.93 19.37
N ASN A 345 15.73 -30.85 18.81
CA ASN A 345 16.90 -31.41 19.45
C ASN A 345 17.15 -30.55 20.70
N VAL A 346 16.55 -30.97 21.82
CA VAL A 346 16.94 -30.53 23.16
C VAL A 346 18.17 -31.33 23.52
N ALA A 347 19.36 -30.71 23.38
CA ALA A 347 20.59 -31.21 23.96
C ALA A 347 20.77 -30.64 25.37
#